data_c8202c7c094314268b3b9c47ab3638cf
#
_entry.id   c8202c7c094314268b3b9c47ab3638cf
#
_cell.length_a   1.000
_cell.length_b   1.000
_cell.length_c   1.000
_cell.angle_alpha   90.00
_cell.angle_beta   90.00
_cell.angle_gamma   90.00
#
_symmetry.space_group_name_H-M   'P 1'
#
loop_
_entity.id
_entity.type
_entity.pdbx_description
1 polymer ?
#
loop_
_entity_poly.entity_id
_entity_poly.type
_entity_poly.pdbx_seq_one_letter_code
_entity_poly.pdbx_strand_id
1 'polypeptide(L)'
;MKGAGMKLVYIASPLRGENPSGKDYKKNIEQAAKYCENACSLGVLAFAPHLYFTQFYNDTIPEQREKGLEMGLAMLEKCEELWVMGTHISQGM
;
A
#
# COMPACT_ATOMS: atom_id res chain seq x y z
N MET A 1 -9.75 -25.21 4.61
CA MET A 1 -9.34 -23.83 4.84
C MET A 1 -10.06 -22.90 3.90
N LYS A 2 -10.66 -21.87 4.48
CA LYS A 2 -11.44 -20.94 3.66
C LYS A 2 -10.60 -19.89 2.94
N GLY A 3 -9.31 -19.82 3.22
CA GLY A 3 -8.43 -18.88 2.55
C GLY A 3 -8.04 -19.30 1.14
N ALA A 4 -8.19 -20.58 0.83
CA ALA A 4 -7.88 -21.06 -0.51
C ALA A 4 -8.85 -20.46 -1.51
N GLY A 5 -8.34 -19.85 -2.56
CA GLY A 5 -9.16 -19.20 -3.57
C GLY A 5 -9.46 -17.74 -3.32
N MET A 6 -9.03 -17.19 -2.19
CA MET A 6 -9.16 -15.75 -1.99
C MET A 6 -8.27 -15.00 -2.97
N LYS A 7 -8.83 -13.96 -3.57
CA LYS A 7 -8.08 -13.12 -4.49
C LYS A 7 -7.09 -12.25 -3.71
N LEU A 8 -5.84 -12.22 -4.15
CA LEU A 8 -4.81 -11.38 -3.56
C LEU A 8 -4.79 -10.04 -4.30
N VAL A 9 -5.02 -8.98 -3.55
CA VAL A 9 -5.15 -7.62 -4.11
C VAL A 9 -4.07 -6.72 -3.51
N TYR A 10 -3.38 -6.00 -4.38
CA TYR A 10 -2.38 -5.04 -3.97
C TYR A 10 -3.06 -3.68 -3.81
N ILE A 11 -2.96 -3.10 -2.63
CA ILE A 11 -3.57 -1.79 -2.35
C ILE A 11 -2.48 -0.71 -2.49
N ALA A 12 -2.60 0.11 -3.51
CA ALA A 12 -1.70 1.22 -3.74
C ALA A 12 -2.35 2.51 -3.27
N SER A 13 -1.72 3.20 -2.35
CA SER A 13 -2.22 4.47 -1.83
C SER A 13 -1.06 5.39 -1.49
N PRO A 14 -1.30 6.71 -1.36
CA PRO A 14 -0.23 7.66 -1.03
C PRO A 14 0.37 7.35 0.33
N LEU A 15 1.67 7.54 0.47
CA LEU A 15 2.37 7.40 1.75
C LEU A 15 2.73 8.77 2.30
N ARG A 16 3.52 9.54 1.57
CA ARG A 16 3.97 10.85 2.07
C ARG A 16 3.13 12.00 1.57
N GLY A 17 2.34 11.79 0.55
CA GLY A 17 1.58 12.87 -0.06
C GLY A 17 2.51 13.85 -0.76
N GLU A 18 2.06 15.08 -0.89
CA GLU A 18 2.82 16.14 -1.56
C GLU A 18 3.62 16.98 -0.58
N ASN A 19 3.45 16.77 0.71
CA ASN A 19 4.10 17.57 1.73
C ASN A 19 5.51 17.04 1.98
N PRO A 20 6.57 17.81 1.65
CA PRO A 20 7.94 17.34 1.81
C PRO A 20 8.31 17.06 3.27
N SER A 21 7.60 17.63 4.22
CA SER A 21 7.88 17.36 5.63
C SER A 21 7.35 16.02 6.09
N GLY A 22 6.59 15.34 5.25
CA GLY A 22 5.97 14.08 5.64
C GLY A 22 4.84 14.21 6.63
N LYS A 23 4.24 15.38 6.69
CA LYS A 23 3.19 15.68 7.63
C LYS A 23 1.99 14.73 7.51
N ASP A 24 1.74 14.26 6.30
CA ASP A 24 0.61 13.36 6.03
C ASP A 24 0.95 11.89 6.16
N TYR A 25 2.19 11.58 6.53
CA TYR A 25 2.68 10.22 6.59
C TYR A 25 1.82 9.32 7.49
N LYS A 26 1.64 9.74 8.74
CA LYS A 26 0.86 8.97 9.70
C LYS A 26 -0.59 8.82 9.27
N LYS A 27 -1.16 9.91 8.79
CA LYS A 27 -2.53 9.92 8.31
C LYS A 27 -2.71 8.98 7.13
N ASN A 28 -1.75 8.96 6.22
CA ASN A 28 -1.82 8.09 5.05
C ASN A 28 -1.69 6.62 5.42
N ILE A 29 -0.89 6.31 6.44
CA ILE A 29 -0.79 4.94 6.93
C ILE A 29 -2.12 4.50 7.56
N GLU A 30 -2.74 5.36 8.33
CA GLU A 30 -4.05 5.06 8.92
C GLU A 30 -5.10 4.86 7.83
N GLN A 31 -5.03 5.66 6.77
CA GLN A 31 -5.96 5.54 5.66
C GLN A 31 -5.74 4.24 4.89
N ALA A 32 -4.48 3.84 4.71
CA ALA A 32 -4.16 2.58 4.07
C ALA A 32 -4.75 1.40 4.85
N ALA A 33 -4.71 1.47 6.18
CA ALA A 33 -5.30 0.42 7.01
C ALA A 33 -6.80 0.32 6.78
N LYS A 34 -7.47 1.46 6.63
CA LYS A 34 -8.91 1.47 6.37
C LYS A 34 -9.23 0.89 4.99
N TYR A 35 -8.42 1.20 3.99
CA TYR A 35 -8.60 0.63 2.67
C TYR A 35 -8.48 -0.88 2.70
N CYS A 36 -7.48 -1.39 3.43
CA CYS A 36 -7.30 -2.83 3.57
C CYS A 36 -8.46 -3.48 4.30
N GLU A 37 -8.93 -2.85 5.37
CA GLU A 37 -10.06 -3.37 6.13
C GLU A 37 -11.30 -3.47 5.25
N ASN A 38 -11.57 -2.42 4.49
CA ASN A 38 -12.71 -2.41 3.58
C ASN A 38 -12.58 -3.48 2.49
N ALA A 39 -11.39 -3.61 1.91
CA ALA A 39 -11.15 -4.61 0.90
C ALA A 39 -11.35 -6.02 1.45
N CYS A 40 -10.80 -6.28 2.64
CA CYS A 40 -10.94 -7.59 3.26
C CYS A 40 -12.40 -7.92 3.58
N SER A 41 -13.20 -6.91 3.90
CA SER A 41 -14.63 -7.12 4.14
C SER A 41 -15.37 -7.53 2.87
N LEU A 42 -14.77 -7.28 1.70
CA LEU A 42 -15.33 -7.71 0.42
C LEU A 42 -14.89 -9.13 0.03
N GLY A 43 -14.12 -9.78 0.88
CA GLY A 43 -13.71 -11.16 0.66
C GLY A 43 -12.40 -11.35 -0.08
N VAL A 44 -11.58 -10.31 -0.20
CA VAL A 44 -10.27 -10.43 -0.82
C VAL A 44 -9.18 -10.34 0.24
N LEU A 45 -7.99 -10.84 -0.09
CA LEU A 45 -6.83 -10.70 0.76
C LEU A 45 -6.06 -9.46 0.30
N ALA A 46 -6.14 -8.41 1.10
CA ALA A 46 -5.55 -7.12 0.74
C ALA A 46 -4.13 -6.99 1.30
N PHE A 47 -3.22 -6.54 0.46
CA PHE A 47 -1.84 -6.25 0.86
C PHE A 47 -1.52 -4.80 0.52
N ALA A 48 -1.14 -4.02 1.53
CA ALA A 48 -0.69 -2.65 1.34
C ALA A 48 0.77 -2.54 1.79
N PRO A 49 1.70 -2.22 0.88
CA PRO A 49 3.11 -2.15 1.23
C PRO A 49 3.39 -1.11 2.32
N HIS A 50 2.61 -0.03 2.34
CA HIS A 50 2.77 1.01 3.36
C HIS A 50 2.49 0.52 4.78
N LEU A 51 1.70 -0.53 4.93
CA LEU A 51 1.43 -1.09 6.25
C LEU A 51 2.48 -2.12 6.66
N TYR A 52 3.09 -2.74 5.69
CA TYR A 52 4.04 -3.82 5.95
C TYR A 52 5.46 -3.31 6.10
N PHE A 53 5.97 -2.64 5.07
CA PHE A 53 7.37 -2.23 5.06
C PHE A 53 7.69 -1.13 6.06
N THR A 54 6.73 -0.29 6.40
CA THR A 54 6.95 0.78 7.38
C THR A 54 7.18 0.26 8.79
N GLN A 55 6.91 -1.02 9.02
CA GLN A 55 7.16 -1.63 10.33
C GLN A 55 8.65 -1.84 10.59
N PHE A 56 9.45 -1.93 9.54
CA PHE A 56 10.88 -2.25 9.71
C PHE A 56 11.80 -1.51 8.75
N TYR A 57 11.27 -0.84 7.74
CA TYR A 57 12.06 -0.01 6.84
C TYR A 57 11.70 1.46 6.99
N ASN A 58 12.72 2.31 6.91
CA ASN A 58 12.55 3.75 6.93
C ASN A 58 12.79 4.26 5.52
N ASP A 59 11.74 4.78 4.88
CA ASP A 59 11.83 5.20 3.48
C ASP A 59 12.60 6.51 3.28
N THR A 60 13.06 7.14 4.35
CA THR A 60 13.99 8.27 4.24
C THR A 60 15.43 7.80 4.04
N ILE A 61 15.68 6.51 4.25
CA ILE A 61 16.99 5.90 4.02
C ILE A 61 16.95 5.29 2.61
N PRO A 62 17.76 5.81 1.66
CA PRO A 62 17.65 5.38 0.25
C PRO A 62 17.75 3.87 0.03
N GLU A 63 18.65 3.20 0.74
CA GLU A 63 18.81 1.75 0.59
C GLU A 63 17.57 0.98 1.02
N GLN A 64 16.96 1.41 2.13
CA GLN A 64 15.76 0.75 2.64
C GLN A 64 14.56 1.05 1.77
N ARG A 65 14.48 2.27 1.27
CA ARG A 65 13.42 2.64 0.35
C ARG A 65 13.47 1.80 -0.92
N GLU A 66 14.67 1.64 -1.47
CA GLU A 66 14.88 0.85 -2.68
C GLU A 66 14.47 -0.60 -2.45
N LYS A 67 14.87 -1.18 -1.32
CA LYS A 67 14.50 -2.54 -0.99
C LYS A 67 12.99 -2.71 -0.87
N GLY A 68 12.35 -1.74 -0.22
CA GLY A 68 10.90 -1.76 -0.10
C GLY A 68 10.20 -1.72 -1.44
N LEU A 69 10.72 -0.89 -2.36
CA LEU A 69 10.17 -0.80 -3.72
C LEU A 69 10.34 -2.10 -4.48
N GLU A 70 11.52 -2.72 -4.39
CA GLU A 70 11.77 -4.01 -5.05
C GLU A 70 10.84 -5.08 -4.56
N MET A 71 10.70 -5.19 -3.24
CA MET A 71 9.84 -6.21 -2.64
C MET A 71 8.38 -5.95 -2.93
N GLY A 72 8.00 -4.66 -2.96
CA GLY A 72 6.65 -4.28 -3.32
C GLY A 72 6.31 -4.70 -4.74
N LEU A 73 7.23 -4.49 -5.68
CA LEU A 73 7.03 -4.91 -7.06
C LEU A 73 6.94 -6.43 -7.18
N ALA A 74 7.77 -7.15 -6.42
CA ALA A 74 7.71 -8.60 -6.40
C ALA A 74 6.36 -9.10 -5.91
N MET A 75 5.82 -8.45 -4.88
CA MET A 75 4.50 -8.80 -4.37
C MET A 75 3.41 -8.46 -5.38
N LEU A 76 3.55 -7.31 -6.05
CA LEU A 76 2.58 -6.90 -7.05
C LEU A 76 2.45 -7.93 -8.17
N GLU A 77 3.56 -8.53 -8.57
CA GLU A 77 3.55 -9.58 -9.58
C GLU A 77 2.75 -10.80 -9.15
N LYS A 78 2.67 -11.04 -7.85
CA LYS A 78 1.93 -12.16 -7.30
C LYS A 78 0.47 -11.84 -7.03
N CYS A 79 0.11 -10.58 -7.07
CA CYS A 79 -1.28 -10.16 -6.84
C CYS A 79 -2.09 -10.31 -8.10
N GLU A 80 -3.35 -10.62 -7.93
CA GLU A 80 -4.26 -10.79 -9.06
C GLU A 80 -4.83 -9.45 -9.53
N GLU A 81 -4.93 -8.47 -8.63
CA GLU A 81 -5.44 -7.15 -8.98
C GLU A 81 -4.67 -6.07 -8.26
N LEU A 82 -4.67 -4.89 -8.85
CA LEU A 82 -4.11 -3.69 -8.26
C LEU A 82 -5.26 -2.70 -8.04
N TRP A 83 -5.48 -2.32 -6.79
CA TRP A 83 -6.48 -1.30 -6.45
C TRP A 83 -5.76 -0.03 -6.05
N VAL A 84 -6.00 1.04 -6.78
CA VAL A 84 -5.39 2.33 -6.50
C VAL A 84 -6.39 3.18 -5.72
N MET A 85 -6.01 3.52 -4.49
CA MET A 85 -6.89 4.20 -3.56
C MET A 85 -6.34 5.57 -3.18
N GLY A 86 -7.25 6.49 -2.91
CA GLY A 86 -6.88 7.78 -2.34
C GLY A 86 -6.06 8.69 -3.24
N THR A 87 -6.07 8.46 -4.53
CA THR A 87 -5.34 9.31 -5.45
C THR A 87 -6.17 10.49 -5.89
N HIS A 88 -5.50 11.60 -6.17
CA HIS A 88 -6.16 12.79 -6.72
C HIS A 88 -6.17 12.69 -8.23
N ILE A 89 -7.10 11.92 -8.72
CA ILE A 89 -7.18 11.65 -10.15
C ILE A 89 -7.34 12.92 -10.97
N SER A 90 -7.99 13.92 -10.41
CA SER A 90 -8.23 15.17 -11.10
C SER A 90 -6.97 15.99 -11.36
N GLN A 91 -5.88 15.67 -10.70
CA GLN A 91 -4.66 16.42 -10.85
C GLN A 91 -3.80 15.86 -11.97
N GLY A 92 -3.70 16.59 -13.03
CA GLY A 92 -2.84 16.22 -14.11
C GLY A 92 -3.25 14.97 -14.87
N MET A 93 -4.43 14.55 -14.65
CA MET A 93 -4.95 13.39 -15.37
C MET A 93 -5.68 13.83 -16.61
#